data_ec6a7eb3f05129d0896dbd61fbbba12c
#
_entry.id   ec6a7eb3f05129d0896dbd61fbbba12c
#
_cell.length_a   1.000
_cell.length_b   1.000
_cell.length_c   1.000
_cell.angle_alpha   90.00
_cell.angle_beta   90.00
_cell.angle_gamma   90.00
#
_symmetry.space_group_name_H-M   'P 1'
#
loop_
_entity.id
_entity.type
_entity.pdbx_description
1 polymer ?
#
loop_
_entity_poly.entity_id
_entity_poly.type
_entity_poly.pdbx_seq_one_letter_code
_entity_poly.pdbx_strand_id
1 'polypeptide(L)'
;MSEFRKPGAFAENFFEFRDVNKAFDGRPVLNHVSFTVKRGQTCVIMGRSGVGKSVSLKHIMGFLKADSGQILIDGEDVTHFSEAEFQEVRGKVTMVFQSGALFDSLTVRENIGYPLEGKPGLTDEDVEAYIQRLARELEVEEVLDKIPSELSTGMKRAVAIARALAQNPEAILYDEPTTMVDPIMAAHMGDIILRLKEKFHRTSIVVTHDTHLAKKLADNIVFLQEGKATVFSSWTEFENSADPFLHNFRMQDELIPALDVTL
;
A
#
# COMPACT_ATOMS: atom_id res chain seq x y z
N MET A 1 -31.80 7.22 -0.69
CA MET A 1 -31.70 7.37 0.79
C MET A 1 -30.91 6.17 1.28
N SER A 2 -29.59 6.35 1.46
CA SER A 2 -28.74 5.29 2.01
C SER A 2 -29.07 5.13 3.50
N GLU A 3 -29.39 3.91 3.91
CA GLU A 3 -29.54 3.59 5.33
C GLU A 3 -28.19 3.85 6.01
N PHE A 4 -28.13 4.87 6.85
CA PHE A 4 -26.99 5.16 7.70
C PHE A 4 -26.68 3.94 8.56
N ARG A 5 -25.51 3.34 8.34
CA ARG A 5 -24.99 2.24 9.15
C ARG A 5 -24.96 2.66 10.63
N LYS A 6 -25.57 1.89 11.51
CA LYS A 6 -25.53 2.12 12.96
C LYS A 6 -24.07 2.18 13.42
N PRO A 7 -23.67 3.17 14.23
CA PRO A 7 -22.35 3.18 14.84
C PRO A 7 -22.24 1.99 15.80
N GLY A 8 -21.34 1.02 15.53
CA GLY A 8 -21.08 -0.01 16.52
C GLY A 8 -20.47 -1.35 16.10
N ALA A 9 -20.34 -1.67 14.82
CA ALA A 9 -19.65 -2.90 14.44
C ALA A 9 -18.77 -2.66 13.21
N PHE A 10 -17.48 -2.40 13.44
CA PHE A 10 -16.48 -2.48 12.38
C PHE A 10 -16.41 -3.92 11.87
N ALA A 11 -16.34 -4.12 10.55
CA ALA A 11 -16.11 -5.45 10.01
C ALA A 11 -14.75 -5.98 10.47
N GLU A 12 -14.67 -7.26 10.84
CA GLU A 12 -13.41 -7.91 11.21
C GLU A 12 -12.40 -7.83 10.05
N ASN A 13 -12.89 -8.06 8.84
CA ASN A 13 -12.11 -7.91 7.62
C ASN A 13 -12.30 -6.49 7.07
N PHE A 14 -11.18 -5.81 6.83
CA PHE A 14 -11.22 -4.47 6.21
C PHE A 14 -11.30 -4.58 4.69
N PHE A 15 -10.55 -5.50 4.08
CA PHE A 15 -10.63 -5.80 2.65
C PHE A 15 -11.02 -7.27 2.44
N GLU A 16 -11.94 -7.50 1.49
CA GLU A 16 -12.29 -8.83 1.06
C GLU A 16 -12.41 -8.87 -0.47
N PHE A 17 -11.71 -9.81 -1.07
CA PHE A 17 -11.87 -10.21 -2.47
C PHE A 17 -12.58 -11.56 -2.48
N ARG A 18 -13.69 -11.68 -3.21
CA ARG A 18 -14.49 -12.89 -3.31
C ARG A 18 -14.65 -13.25 -4.78
N ASP A 19 -13.93 -14.25 -5.22
CA ASP A 19 -14.00 -14.82 -6.58
C ASP A 19 -13.78 -13.77 -7.69
N VAL A 20 -12.85 -12.84 -7.47
CA VAL A 20 -12.62 -11.68 -8.34
C VAL A 20 -11.90 -12.11 -9.61
N ASN A 21 -12.48 -11.71 -10.75
CA ASN A 21 -11.94 -11.96 -12.07
C ASN A 21 -11.68 -10.65 -12.80
N LYS A 22 -10.54 -10.57 -13.52
CA LYS A 22 -10.19 -9.45 -14.40
C LYS A 22 -9.34 -9.91 -15.56
N ALA A 23 -9.77 -9.56 -16.78
CA ALA A 23 -9.01 -9.79 -17.99
C ALA A 23 -8.75 -8.45 -18.72
N PHE A 24 -7.66 -8.39 -19.48
CA PHE A 24 -7.35 -7.33 -20.44
C PHE A 24 -7.09 -7.95 -21.79
N ASP A 25 -7.79 -7.49 -22.82
CA ASP A 25 -7.70 -8.01 -24.19
C ASP A 25 -7.82 -9.55 -24.24
N GLY A 26 -8.76 -10.09 -23.45
CA GLY A 26 -9.02 -11.54 -23.35
C GLY A 26 -7.99 -12.33 -22.56
N ARG A 27 -6.95 -11.70 -22.03
CA ARG A 27 -5.94 -12.35 -21.17
C ARG A 27 -6.32 -12.20 -19.70
N PRO A 28 -6.57 -13.28 -18.95
CA PRO A 28 -6.88 -13.21 -17.54
C PRO A 28 -5.67 -12.72 -16.74
N VAL A 29 -5.89 -11.72 -15.87
CA VAL A 29 -4.89 -11.16 -14.96
C VAL A 29 -5.24 -11.48 -13.51
N LEU A 30 -6.52 -11.47 -13.15
CA LEU A 30 -7.03 -12.06 -11.92
C LEU A 30 -8.03 -13.15 -12.32
N ASN A 31 -7.89 -14.33 -11.74
CA ASN A 31 -8.67 -15.51 -12.09
C ASN A 31 -9.11 -16.21 -10.80
N HIS A 32 -10.36 -16.00 -10.41
CA HIS A 32 -10.97 -16.51 -9.17
C HIS A 32 -10.18 -16.12 -7.91
N VAL A 33 -9.70 -14.88 -7.86
CA VAL A 33 -8.90 -14.38 -6.74
C VAL A 33 -9.78 -14.13 -5.52
N SER A 34 -9.45 -14.81 -4.40
CA SER A 34 -10.12 -14.62 -3.12
C SER A 34 -9.10 -14.49 -2.00
N PHE A 35 -9.21 -13.45 -1.20
CA PHE A 35 -8.42 -13.24 0.03
C PHE A 35 -9.11 -12.22 0.94
N THR A 36 -8.66 -12.17 2.19
CA THR A 36 -9.13 -11.21 3.19
C THR A 36 -7.96 -10.53 3.88
N VAL A 37 -8.17 -9.29 4.30
CA VAL A 37 -7.23 -8.54 5.14
C VAL A 37 -7.98 -8.06 6.37
N LYS A 38 -7.58 -8.53 7.54
CA LYS A 38 -8.19 -8.13 8.80
C LYS A 38 -7.83 -6.67 9.12
N ARG A 39 -8.73 -6.00 9.83
CA ARG A 39 -8.50 -4.63 10.31
C ARG A 39 -7.25 -4.58 11.19
N GLY A 40 -6.39 -3.59 10.93
CA GLY A 40 -5.12 -3.38 11.64
C GLY A 40 -3.98 -4.32 11.23
N GLN A 41 -4.20 -5.26 10.30
CA GLN A 41 -3.16 -6.13 9.77
C GLN A 41 -2.53 -5.58 8.50
N THR A 42 -1.31 -6.03 8.23
CA THR A 42 -0.58 -5.82 6.98
C THR A 42 -0.61 -7.10 6.16
N CYS A 43 -1.32 -7.06 5.03
CA CYS A 43 -1.26 -8.11 4.02
C CYS A 43 -0.20 -7.76 2.98
N VAL A 44 0.71 -8.69 2.68
CA VAL A 44 1.67 -8.50 1.61
C VAL A 44 1.24 -9.32 0.40
N ILE A 45 0.99 -8.64 -0.73
CA ILE A 45 0.70 -9.30 -2.01
C ILE A 45 2.00 -9.45 -2.78
N MET A 46 2.44 -10.69 -2.96
CA MET A 46 3.69 -11.04 -3.63
C MET A 46 3.46 -11.72 -4.98
N GLY A 47 4.49 -11.78 -5.79
CA GLY A 47 4.51 -12.44 -7.08
C GLY A 47 5.41 -11.73 -8.09
N ARG A 48 5.67 -12.36 -9.24
CA ARG A 48 6.51 -11.78 -10.30
C ARG A 48 5.92 -10.49 -10.87
N SER A 49 6.75 -9.69 -11.56
CA SER A 49 6.28 -8.53 -12.30
C SER A 49 5.18 -8.91 -13.32
N GLY A 50 4.13 -8.10 -13.41
CA GLY A 50 3.06 -8.28 -14.39
C GLY A 50 1.98 -9.30 -14.02
N VAL A 51 2.04 -9.99 -12.86
CA VAL A 51 1.05 -11.02 -12.47
C VAL A 51 -0.27 -10.47 -11.92
N GLY A 52 -0.45 -9.13 -11.85
CA GLY A 52 -1.71 -8.54 -11.40
C GLY A 52 -1.68 -7.90 -9.99
N LYS A 53 -0.52 -7.83 -9.32
CA LYS A 53 -0.41 -7.25 -7.96
C LYS A 53 -1.00 -5.83 -7.87
N SER A 54 -0.50 -4.88 -8.65
CA SER A 54 -1.01 -3.51 -8.68
C SER A 54 -2.44 -3.40 -9.25
N VAL A 55 -2.87 -4.41 -10.03
CA VAL A 55 -4.26 -4.51 -10.50
C VAL A 55 -5.21 -4.68 -9.31
N SER A 56 -4.84 -5.49 -8.31
CA SER A 56 -5.64 -5.65 -7.08
C SER A 56 -5.80 -4.32 -6.34
N LEU A 57 -4.72 -3.52 -6.19
CA LEU A 57 -4.80 -2.19 -5.55
C LEU A 57 -5.70 -1.23 -6.33
N LYS A 58 -5.61 -1.26 -7.67
CA LYS A 58 -6.44 -0.41 -8.53
C LYS A 58 -7.93 -0.71 -8.42
N HIS A 59 -8.31 -1.97 -8.15
CA HIS A 59 -9.70 -2.34 -7.87
C HIS A 59 -10.18 -1.75 -6.54
N ILE A 60 -9.37 -1.82 -5.48
CA ILE A 60 -9.69 -1.23 -4.17
C ILE A 60 -9.90 0.28 -4.28
N MET A 61 -9.10 0.96 -5.10
CA MET A 61 -9.21 2.42 -5.33
C MET A 61 -10.30 2.81 -6.34
N GLY A 62 -10.98 1.84 -6.97
CA GLY A 62 -12.00 2.08 -7.98
C GLY A 62 -11.45 2.56 -9.34
N PHE A 63 -10.12 2.47 -9.55
CA PHE A 63 -9.51 2.81 -10.85
C PHE A 63 -9.75 1.72 -11.92
N LEU A 64 -10.12 0.52 -11.48
CA LEU A 64 -10.51 -0.61 -12.33
C LEU A 64 -11.77 -1.27 -11.76
N LYS A 65 -12.64 -1.73 -12.66
CA LYS A 65 -13.81 -2.54 -12.32
C LYS A 65 -13.51 -4.02 -12.54
N ALA A 66 -13.91 -4.87 -11.60
CA ALA A 66 -13.85 -6.31 -11.78
C ALA A 66 -14.81 -6.75 -12.91
N ASP A 67 -14.45 -7.82 -13.63
CA ASP A 67 -15.32 -8.40 -14.66
C ASP A 67 -16.36 -9.30 -14.00
N SER A 68 -16.04 -9.94 -12.87
CA SER A 68 -16.95 -10.67 -11.99
C SER A 68 -16.36 -10.83 -10.59
N GLY A 69 -17.15 -11.37 -9.65
CA GLY A 69 -16.80 -11.48 -8.24
C GLY A 69 -17.22 -10.27 -7.43
N GLN A 70 -16.75 -10.17 -6.19
CA GLN A 70 -17.10 -9.08 -5.27
C GLN A 70 -15.86 -8.54 -4.57
N ILE A 71 -15.84 -7.24 -4.32
CA ILE A 71 -14.83 -6.55 -3.52
C ILE A 71 -15.56 -5.80 -2.41
N LEU A 72 -15.21 -6.14 -1.14
CA LEU A 72 -15.76 -5.45 0.00
C LEU A 72 -14.67 -4.65 0.71
N ILE A 73 -15.05 -3.45 1.15
CA ILE A 73 -14.21 -2.57 1.97
C ILE A 73 -15.00 -2.20 3.21
N ASP A 74 -14.45 -2.53 4.38
CA ASP A 74 -15.13 -2.37 5.67
C ASP A 74 -16.54 -2.99 5.69
N GLY A 75 -16.68 -4.16 5.02
CA GLY A 75 -17.92 -4.92 4.91
C GLY A 75 -18.94 -4.35 3.92
N GLU A 76 -18.63 -3.28 3.19
CA GLU A 76 -19.45 -2.70 2.14
C GLU A 76 -19.00 -3.20 0.76
N ASP A 77 -19.95 -3.70 -0.06
CA ASP A 77 -19.66 -4.15 -1.42
C ASP A 77 -19.48 -2.95 -2.35
N VAL A 78 -18.24 -2.69 -2.75
CA VAL A 78 -17.85 -1.56 -3.62
C VAL A 78 -17.72 -1.95 -5.09
N THR A 79 -18.03 -3.18 -5.46
CA THR A 79 -17.75 -3.76 -6.79
C THR A 79 -18.33 -2.91 -7.93
N HIS A 80 -19.50 -2.34 -7.70
CA HIS A 80 -20.24 -1.58 -8.71
C HIS A 80 -20.37 -0.09 -8.41
N PHE A 81 -19.62 0.41 -7.43
CA PHE A 81 -19.65 1.82 -7.05
C PHE A 81 -19.37 2.73 -8.26
N SER A 82 -20.08 3.84 -8.29
CA SER A 82 -19.80 4.98 -9.17
C SER A 82 -18.57 5.75 -8.68
N GLU A 83 -18.07 6.65 -9.52
CA GLU A 83 -16.96 7.53 -9.14
C GLU A 83 -17.29 8.39 -7.91
N ALA A 84 -18.53 8.84 -7.77
CA ALA A 84 -18.97 9.63 -6.62
C ALA A 84 -18.95 8.81 -5.32
N GLU A 85 -19.37 7.54 -5.35
CA GLU A 85 -19.34 6.65 -4.18
C GLU A 85 -17.90 6.28 -3.80
N PHE A 86 -16.99 6.13 -4.77
CA PHE A 86 -15.57 5.90 -4.48
C PHE A 86 -14.88 7.08 -3.78
N GLN A 87 -15.42 8.31 -3.81
CA GLN A 87 -14.86 9.42 -3.03
C GLN A 87 -14.90 9.12 -1.52
N GLU A 88 -15.94 8.47 -1.02
CA GLU A 88 -16.03 8.06 0.39
C GLU A 88 -14.97 7.00 0.72
N VAL A 89 -14.77 6.02 -0.16
CA VAL A 89 -13.71 5.00 -0.02
C VAL A 89 -12.34 5.66 0.03
N ARG A 90 -12.05 6.59 -0.90
CA ARG A 90 -10.78 7.32 -0.95
C ARG A 90 -10.56 8.28 0.22
N GLY A 91 -11.60 8.61 0.96
CA GLY A 91 -11.50 9.30 2.25
C GLY A 91 -10.95 8.40 3.36
N LYS A 92 -11.15 7.09 3.28
CA LYS A 92 -10.73 6.09 4.27
C LYS A 92 -9.47 5.32 3.87
N VAL A 93 -9.26 5.15 2.55
CA VAL A 93 -8.16 4.36 1.98
C VAL A 93 -7.29 5.26 1.11
N THR A 94 -6.00 5.26 1.36
CA THR A 94 -5.04 6.02 0.56
C THR A 94 -4.02 5.10 -0.11
N MET A 95 -3.43 5.54 -1.23
CA MET A 95 -2.47 4.76 -1.98
C MET A 95 -1.16 5.53 -2.16
N VAL A 96 -0.05 4.86 -1.85
CA VAL A 96 1.31 5.28 -2.15
C VAL A 96 1.76 4.58 -3.42
N PHE A 97 1.86 5.34 -4.50
CA PHE A 97 2.25 4.82 -5.82
C PHE A 97 3.75 4.55 -5.92
N GLN A 98 4.12 3.65 -6.80
CA GLN A 98 5.50 3.31 -7.11
C GLN A 98 6.36 4.53 -7.51
N SER A 99 5.82 5.53 -8.19
CA SER A 99 6.52 6.77 -8.55
C SER A 99 6.54 7.82 -7.42
N GLY A 100 5.78 7.60 -6.34
CA GLY A 100 5.47 8.61 -5.32
C GLY A 100 4.34 9.55 -5.74
N ALA A 101 4.15 9.81 -7.03
CA ALA A 101 3.10 10.67 -7.60
C ALA A 101 2.96 12.03 -6.87
N LEU A 102 4.09 12.67 -6.55
CA LEU A 102 4.11 14.00 -5.93
C LEU A 102 3.69 15.07 -6.95
N PHE A 103 3.18 16.17 -6.46
CA PHE A 103 2.96 17.37 -7.27
C PHE A 103 4.29 18.06 -7.50
N ASP A 104 4.81 18.04 -8.71
CA ASP A 104 6.15 18.53 -9.07
C ASP A 104 6.33 20.03 -8.84
N SER A 105 5.25 20.81 -8.90
CA SER A 105 5.23 22.26 -8.69
C SER A 105 5.10 22.69 -7.24
N LEU A 106 4.85 21.77 -6.34
CA LEU A 106 4.68 22.02 -4.91
C LEU A 106 5.94 21.59 -4.14
N THR A 107 6.27 22.33 -3.10
CA THR A 107 7.31 21.94 -2.14
C THR A 107 6.92 20.67 -1.39
N VAL A 108 7.86 20.06 -0.66
CA VAL A 108 7.59 18.93 0.24
C VAL A 108 6.53 19.31 1.28
N ARG A 109 6.63 20.49 1.88
CA ARG A 109 5.67 21.05 2.83
C ARG A 109 4.27 21.10 2.24
N GLU A 110 4.12 21.69 1.07
CA GLU A 110 2.84 21.77 0.36
C GLU A 110 2.32 20.41 -0.07
N ASN A 111 3.17 19.49 -0.54
CA ASN A 111 2.76 18.12 -0.85
C ASN A 111 2.18 17.41 0.37
N ILE A 112 2.83 17.50 1.55
CA ILE A 112 2.36 16.89 2.79
C ILE A 112 1.07 17.57 3.27
N GLY A 113 1.00 18.91 3.18
CA GLY A 113 -0.13 19.71 3.62
C GLY A 113 -1.36 19.63 2.71
N TYR A 114 -1.18 19.32 1.42
CA TYR A 114 -2.25 19.31 0.41
C TYR A 114 -3.55 18.61 0.85
N PRO A 115 -3.50 17.41 1.46
CA PRO A 115 -4.72 16.74 1.91
C PRO A 115 -5.40 17.42 3.11
N LEU A 116 -4.78 18.39 3.73
CA LEU A 116 -5.28 19.13 4.90
C LEU A 116 -5.93 20.45 4.49
N GLU A 117 -5.66 20.94 3.27
CA GLU A 117 -6.21 22.19 2.77
C GLU A 117 -7.74 22.18 2.80
N GLY A 118 -8.30 23.25 3.36
CA GLY A 118 -9.76 23.43 3.45
C GLY A 118 -10.49 22.46 4.37
N LYS A 119 -9.78 21.64 5.17
CA LYS A 119 -10.45 20.79 6.17
C LYS A 119 -11.07 21.65 7.28
N PRO A 120 -12.37 21.51 7.53
CA PRO A 120 -13.04 22.27 8.60
C PRO A 120 -12.39 22.00 9.97
N GLY A 121 -12.18 23.06 10.76
CA GLY A 121 -11.71 22.96 12.14
C GLY A 121 -10.20 22.88 12.31
N LEU A 122 -9.41 22.95 11.24
CA LEU A 122 -7.96 23.08 11.30
C LEU A 122 -7.55 24.55 11.07
N THR A 123 -6.69 25.07 11.92
CA THR A 123 -6.00 26.34 11.71
C THR A 123 -4.72 26.12 10.90
N ASP A 124 -4.14 27.17 10.32
CA ASP A 124 -2.85 27.09 9.63
C ASP A 124 -1.73 26.61 10.58
N GLU A 125 -1.80 26.96 11.85
CA GLU A 125 -0.87 26.50 12.88
C GLU A 125 -1.01 25.00 13.15
N ASP A 126 -2.25 24.47 13.18
CA ASP A 126 -2.50 23.04 13.33
C ASP A 126 -1.97 22.25 12.14
N VAL A 127 -2.20 22.77 10.92
CA VAL A 127 -1.70 22.16 9.67
C VAL A 127 -0.17 22.12 9.68
N GLU A 128 0.49 23.24 10.01
CA GLU A 128 1.96 23.29 10.07
C GLU A 128 2.52 22.33 11.13
N ALA A 129 1.93 22.30 12.34
CA ALA A 129 2.35 21.37 13.38
C ALA A 129 2.21 19.92 12.95
N TYR A 130 1.17 19.61 12.17
CA TYR A 130 0.94 18.28 11.63
C TYR A 130 1.97 17.91 10.57
N ILE A 131 2.29 18.84 9.65
CA ILE A 131 3.32 18.67 8.63
C ILE A 131 4.68 18.38 9.29
N GLN A 132 5.07 19.20 10.27
CA GLN A 132 6.33 19.04 11.01
C GLN A 132 6.43 17.69 11.71
N ARG A 133 5.32 17.21 12.29
CA ARG A 133 5.27 15.90 12.92
C ARG A 133 5.49 14.77 11.89
N LEU A 134 4.78 14.81 10.74
CA LEU A 134 4.92 13.81 9.70
C LEU A 134 6.31 13.85 9.07
N ALA A 135 6.87 15.03 8.85
CA ALA A 135 8.21 15.20 8.31
C ALA A 135 9.26 14.53 9.21
N ARG A 136 9.15 14.68 10.53
CA ARG A 136 10.01 13.99 11.51
C ARG A 136 9.87 12.48 11.45
N GLU A 137 8.63 11.97 11.41
CA GLU A 137 8.38 10.53 11.34
C GLU A 137 8.98 9.88 10.07
N LEU A 138 9.01 10.63 8.99
CA LEU A 138 9.50 10.20 7.67
C LEU A 138 10.93 10.67 7.37
N GLU A 139 11.57 11.38 8.33
CA GLU A 139 12.95 11.86 8.21
C GLU A 139 13.19 12.79 6.99
N VAL A 140 12.24 13.69 6.73
CA VAL A 140 12.26 14.64 5.60
C VAL A 140 12.17 16.11 6.04
N GLU A 141 12.45 16.42 7.32
CA GLU A 141 12.37 17.78 7.86
C GLU A 141 13.28 18.77 7.13
N GLU A 142 14.51 18.34 6.83
CA GLU A 142 15.53 19.19 6.22
C GLU A 142 15.23 19.56 4.76
N VAL A 143 14.22 18.93 4.16
CA VAL A 143 13.86 19.13 2.75
C VAL A 143 12.46 19.71 2.56
N LEU A 144 11.82 20.21 3.62
CA LEU A 144 10.43 20.70 3.57
C LEU A 144 10.21 21.80 2.53
N ASP A 145 11.19 22.65 2.29
CA ASP A 145 11.09 23.79 1.38
C ASP A 145 11.61 23.48 -0.04
N LYS A 146 12.04 22.21 -0.29
CA LYS A 146 12.47 21.74 -1.61
C LYS A 146 11.30 21.25 -2.44
N ILE A 147 11.48 21.28 -3.77
CA ILE A 147 10.54 20.66 -4.74
C ILE A 147 10.96 19.22 -5.04
N PRO A 148 10.06 18.36 -5.53
CA PRO A 148 10.37 16.95 -5.80
C PRO A 148 11.56 16.70 -6.71
N SER A 149 11.86 17.58 -7.66
CA SER A 149 13.02 17.44 -8.55
C SER A 149 14.37 17.48 -7.84
N GLU A 150 14.42 18.06 -6.64
CA GLU A 150 15.63 18.19 -5.81
C GLU A 150 15.82 17.01 -4.84
N LEU A 151 14.88 16.05 -4.82
CA LEU A 151 14.88 14.94 -3.88
C LEU A 151 15.43 13.66 -4.50
N SER A 152 16.08 12.83 -3.67
CA SER A 152 16.38 11.45 -4.04
C SER A 152 15.10 10.61 -4.18
N THR A 153 15.18 9.47 -4.84
CA THR A 153 14.04 8.55 -5.00
C THR A 153 13.47 8.12 -3.64
N GLY A 154 14.33 7.81 -2.66
CA GLY A 154 13.91 7.45 -1.31
C GLY A 154 13.16 8.58 -0.61
N MET A 155 13.67 9.82 -0.67
CA MET A 155 12.99 10.99 -0.11
C MET A 155 11.63 11.24 -0.76
N LYS A 156 11.51 11.11 -2.09
CA LYS A 156 10.20 11.21 -2.78
C LYS A 156 9.19 10.21 -2.24
N ARG A 157 9.64 8.98 -1.94
CA ARG A 157 8.79 7.93 -1.35
C ARG A 157 8.37 8.30 0.07
N ALA A 158 9.29 8.75 0.91
CA ALA A 158 9.01 9.20 2.26
C ALA A 158 7.98 10.34 2.26
N VAL A 159 8.14 11.34 1.39
CA VAL A 159 7.18 12.45 1.23
C VAL A 159 5.80 11.94 0.75
N ALA A 160 5.76 10.99 -0.18
CA ALA A 160 4.51 10.40 -0.63
C ALA A 160 3.77 9.65 0.50
N ILE A 161 4.51 8.95 1.37
CA ILE A 161 3.96 8.30 2.56
C ILE A 161 3.47 9.37 3.55
N ALA A 162 4.23 10.43 3.79
CA ALA A 162 3.82 11.53 4.66
C ALA A 162 2.50 12.17 4.20
N ARG A 163 2.39 12.46 2.89
CA ARG A 163 1.16 12.98 2.28
C ARG A 163 -0.01 12.02 2.45
N ALA A 164 0.23 10.72 2.25
CA ALA A 164 -0.80 9.70 2.44
C ALA A 164 -1.29 9.64 3.90
N LEU A 165 -0.39 9.72 4.87
CA LEU A 165 -0.71 9.76 6.30
C LEU A 165 -1.44 11.04 6.71
N ALA A 166 -1.21 12.16 6.02
CA ALA A 166 -1.86 13.44 6.31
C ALA A 166 -3.39 13.38 6.13
N GLN A 167 -3.90 12.48 5.29
CA GLN A 167 -5.34 12.22 5.19
C GLN A 167 -5.93 11.57 6.44
N ASN A 168 -5.09 11.03 7.34
CA ASN A 168 -5.50 10.22 8.48
C ASN A 168 -6.35 8.99 8.06
N PRO A 169 -5.88 8.17 7.10
CA PRO A 169 -6.67 7.08 6.53
C PRO A 169 -6.84 5.93 7.51
N GLU A 170 -7.85 5.09 7.31
CA GLU A 170 -8.03 3.83 8.03
C GLU A 170 -7.16 2.72 7.44
N ALA A 171 -6.86 2.79 6.14
CA ALA A 171 -6.00 1.84 5.47
C ALA A 171 -5.04 2.51 4.46
N ILE A 172 -3.86 1.91 4.27
CA ILE A 172 -2.82 2.39 3.35
C ILE A 172 -2.44 1.26 2.39
N LEU A 173 -2.45 1.59 1.11
CA LEU A 173 -2.00 0.70 0.04
C LEU A 173 -0.61 1.16 -0.43
N TYR A 174 0.38 0.27 -0.40
CA TYR A 174 1.73 0.55 -0.89
C TYR A 174 1.97 -0.24 -2.18
N ASP A 175 2.23 0.44 -3.28
CA ASP A 175 2.56 -0.20 -4.57
C ASP A 175 4.06 -0.14 -4.81
N GLU A 176 4.75 -1.27 -4.61
CA GLU A 176 6.19 -1.46 -4.80
C GLU A 176 7.05 -0.36 -4.11
N PRO A 177 6.95 -0.19 -2.78
CA PRO A 177 7.55 0.96 -2.08
C PRO A 177 9.08 0.98 -2.09
N THR A 178 9.75 -0.16 -2.31
CA THR A 178 11.22 -0.29 -2.33
C THR A 178 11.81 -0.45 -3.73
N THR A 179 10.98 -0.58 -4.76
CA THR A 179 11.44 -0.79 -6.15
C THR A 179 12.17 0.44 -6.71
N MET A 180 13.29 0.23 -7.41
CA MET A 180 14.15 1.29 -7.98
C MET A 180 14.79 2.20 -6.92
N VAL A 181 14.93 1.72 -5.70
CA VAL A 181 15.67 2.35 -4.61
C VAL A 181 16.92 1.50 -4.35
N ASP A 182 18.01 2.13 -3.98
CA ASP A 182 19.21 1.36 -3.60
C ASP A 182 18.95 0.49 -2.36
N PRO A 183 19.69 -0.62 -2.17
CA PRO A 183 19.40 -1.60 -1.12
C PRO A 183 19.39 -1.02 0.30
N ILE A 184 20.27 -0.05 0.59
CA ILE A 184 20.35 0.60 1.92
C ILE A 184 19.09 1.42 2.17
N MET A 185 18.70 2.23 1.19
CA MET A 185 17.49 3.03 1.28
C MET A 185 16.22 2.17 1.24
N ALA A 186 16.23 1.03 0.53
CA ALA A 186 15.11 0.08 0.53
C ALA A 186 14.92 -0.54 1.93
N ALA A 187 16.00 -0.95 2.60
CA ALA A 187 15.97 -1.45 3.97
C ALA A 187 15.46 -0.38 4.93
N HIS A 188 15.97 0.86 4.81
CA HIS A 188 15.55 2.00 5.61
C HIS A 188 14.05 2.34 5.41
N MET A 189 13.57 2.32 4.16
CA MET A 189 12.14 2.49 3.87
C MET A 189 11.29 1.40 4.53
N GLY A 190 11.77 0.15 4.52
CA GLY A 190 11.14 -0.96 5.24
C GLY A 190 11.04 -0.70 6.74
N ASP A 191 12.09 -0.12 7.37
CA ASP A 191 12.10 0.29 8.78
C ASP A 191 11.07 1.39 9.07
N ILE A 192 10.99 2.39 8.18
CA ILE A 192 10.00 3.46 8.29
C ILE A 192 8.58 2.86 8.26
N ILE A 193 8.26 2.04 7.26
CA ILE A 193 6.93 1.43 7.12
C ILE A 193 6.59 0.55 8.34
N LEU A 194 7.56 -0.21 8.87
CA LEU A 194 7.37 -1.02 10.08
C LEU A 194 7.05 -0.14 11.29
N ARG A 195 7.83 0.93 11.53
CA ARG A 195 7.55 1.89 12.61
C ARG A 195 6.15 2.51 12.49
N LEU A 196 5.74 2.85 11.26
CA LEU A 196 4.39 3.40 11.02
C LEU A 196 3.30 2.36 11.29
N LYS A 197 3.51 1.10 10.88
CA LYS A 197 2.62 -0.03 11.20
C LYS A 197 2.43 -0.16 12.71
N GLU A 198 3.52 -0.22 13.46
CA GLU A 198 3.51 -0.36 14.93
C GLU A 198 2.90 0.85 15.64
N LYS A 199 3.15 2.06 15.14
CA LYS A 199 2.69 3.30 15.77
C LYS A 199 1.21 3.58 15.51
N PHE A 200 0.75 3.37 14.29
CA PHE A 200 -0.59 3.79 13.88
C PHE A 200 -1.60 2.64 13.80
N HIS A 201 -1.14 1.39 13.84
CA HIS A 201 -1.98 0.18 13.76
C HIS A 201 -3.00 0.24 12.61
N ARG A 202 -2.61 0.83 11.46
CA ARG A 202 -3.49 0.94 10.28
C ARG A 202 -3.52 -0.37 9.52
N THR A 203 -4.66 -0.64 8.89
CA THR A 203 -4.73 -1.72 7.92
C THR A 203 -3.84 -1.39 6.73
N SER A 204 -3.08 -2.35 6.21
CA SER A 204 -2.22 -2.09 5.07
C SER A 204 -2.24 -3.25 4.07
N ILE A 205 -2.12 -2.91 2.78
CA ILE A 205 -1.73 -3.86 1.74
C ILE A 205 -0.43 -3.34 1.14
N VAL A 206 0.59 -4.20 1.12
CA VAL A 206 1.89 -3.91 0.50
C VAL A 206 2.05 -4.84 -0.70
N VAL A 207 2.08 -4.27 -1.89
CA VAL A 207 2.43 -5.00 -3.11
C VAL A 207 3.93 -4.93 -3.29
N THR A 208 4.60 -6.07 -3.36
CA THR A 208 6.05 -6.12 -3.58
C THR A 208 6.50 -7.47 -4.14
N HIS A 209 7.69 -7.50 -4.74
CA HIS A 209 8.43 -8.72 -5.03
C HIS A 209 9.62 -8.92 -4.07
N ASP A 210 9.92 -7.94 -3.22
CA ASP A 210 10.99 -7.93 -2.22
C ASP A 210 10.62 -8.83 -1.04
N THR A 211 11.32 -9.98 -0.91
CA THR A 211 11.09 -10.96 0.16
C THR A 211 11.53 -10.44 1.53
N HIS A 212 12.55 -9.57 1.58
CA HIS A 212 13.00 -8.98 2.84
C HIS A 212 11.96 -8.02 3.42
N LEU A 213 11.38 -7.17 2.56
CA LEU A 213 10.29 -6.29 2.96
C LEU A 213 9.05 -7.09 3.40
N ALA A 214 8.70 -8.14 2.64
CA ALA A 214 7.58 -9.01 2.97
C ALA A 214 7.77 -9.70 4.33
N LYS A 215 8.94 -10.29 4.57
CA LYS A 215 9.29 -10.91 5.86
C LYS A 215 9.17 -9.94 7.03
N LYS A 216 9.54 -8.68 6.81
CA LYS A 216 9.52 -7.62 7.84
C LYS A 216 8.11 -7.16 8.19
N LEU A 217 7.20 -7.09 7.20
CA LEU A 217 5.92 -6.40 7.36
C LEU A 217 4.71 -7.34 7.46
N ALA A 218 4.76 -8.55 6.87
CA ALA A 218 3.58 -9.35 6.66
C ALA A 218 3.01 -9.95 7.95
N ASP A 219 1.72 -9.70 8.20
CA ASP A 219 0.91 -10.51 9.10
C ASP A 219 0.31 -11.70 8.34
N ASN A 220 -0.05 -11.52 7.05
CA ASN A 220 -0.42 -12.57 6.12
C ASN A 220 0.11 -12.26 4.71
N ILE A 221 0.21 -13.29 3.87
CA ILE A 221 0.73 -13.16 2.51
C ILE A 221 -0.29 -13.69 1.51
N VAL A 222 -0.45 -12.96 0.41
CA VAL A 222 -1.17 -13.39 -0.78
C VAL A 222 -0.16 -13.52 -1.91
N PHE A 223 0.12 -14.74 -2.35
CA PHE A 223 1.01 -14.96 -3.47
C PHE A 223 0.23 -15.10 -4.77
N LEU A 224 0.46 -14.19 -5.71
CA LEU A 224 -0.17 -14.21 -7.02
C LEU A 224 0.74 -14.90 -8.05
N GLN A 225 0.18 -15.92 -8.69
CA GLN A 225 0.82 -16.65 -9.78
C GLN A 225 -0.21 -16.99 -10.86
N GLU A 226 0.08 -16.63 -12.11
CA GLU A 226 -0.80 -16.93 -13.25
C GLU A 226 -2.28 -16.53 -13.02
N GLY A 227 -2.46 -15.38 -12.39
CA GLY A 227 -3.78 -14.84 -12.07
C GLY A 227 -4.47 -15.48 -10.85
N LYS A 228 -3.89 -16.51 -10.22
CA LYS A 228 -4.46 -17.18 -9.04
C LYS A 228 -3.77 -16.70 -7.77
N ALA A 229 -4.51 -16.69 -6.68
CA ALA A 229 -4.02 -16.33 -5.35
C ALA A 229 -3.85 -17.58 -4.47
N THR A 230 -2.67 -17.71 -3.85
CA THR A 230 -2.45 -18.61 -2.72
C THR A 230 -2.25 -17.77 -1.46
N VAL A 231 -2.99 -18.06 -0.40
CA VAL A 231 -2.97 -17.29 0.85
C VAL A 231 -2.19 -18.06 1.91
N PHE A 232 -1.30 -17.36 2.60
CA PHE A 232 -0.51 -17.86 3.73
C PHE A 232 -0.81 -17.01 4.96
N SER A 233 -1.05 -17.67 6.09
CA SER A 233 -1.40 -17.01 7.35
C SER A 233 -0.21 -16.32 8.03
N SER A 234 1.02 -16.57 7.58
CA SER A 234 2.25 -15.98 8.10
C SER A 234 3.41 -16.10 7.11
N TRP A 235 4.47 -15.33 7.34
CA TRP A 235 5.74 -15.50 6.63
C TRP A 235 6.31 -16.92 6.80
N THR A 236 6.23 -17.49 8.00
CA THR A 236 6.76 -18.84 8.29
C THR A 236 6.05 -19.91 7.45
N GLU A 237 4.75 -19.81 7.26
CA GLU A 237 4.01 -20.72 6.39
C GLU A 237 4.43 -20.57 4.93
N PHE A 238 4.58 -19.35 4.44
CA PHE A 238 5.07 -19.06 3.10
C PHE A 238 6.51 -19.58 2.89
N GLU A 239 7.40 -19.34 3.85
CA GLU A 239 8.81 -19.73 3.81
C GLU A 239 8.98 -21.25 3.78
N ASN A 240 8.16 -22.00 4.52
CA ASN A 240 8.18 -23.46 4.62
C ASN A 240 7.34 -24.18 3.54
N SER A 241 6.76 -23.44 2.60
CA SER A 241 6.00 -24.04 1.51
C SER A 241 6.89 -24.95 0.66
N ALA A 242 6.42 -26.18 0.45
CA ALA A 242 7.09 -27.18 -0.38
C ALA A 242 6.92 -26.96 -1.90
N ASP A 243 6.18 -25.89 -2.30
CA ASP A 243 5.98 -25.56 -3.71
C ASP A 243 7.32 -25.18 -4.36
N PRO A 244 7.77 -25.90 -5.40
CA PRO A 244 9.05 -25.62 -6.08
C PRO A 244 9.10 -24.23 -6.71
N PHE A 245 7.96 -23.68 -7.13
CA PHE A 245 7.90 -22.33 -7.70
C PHE A 245 8.17 -21.27 -6.63
N LEU A 246 7.56 -21.41 -5.44
CA LEU A 246 7.80 -20.51 -4.32
C LEU A 246 9.23 -20.60 -3.81
N HIS A 247 9.79 -21.81 -3.77
CA HIS A 247 11.21 -21.99 -3.44
C HIS A 247 12.11 -21.20 -4.40
N ASN A 248 11.90 -21.38 -5.72
CA ASN A 248 12.68 -20.66 -6.73
C ASN A 248 12.46 -19.15 -6.68
N PHE A 249 11.26 -18.70 -6.35
CA PHE A 249 10.95 -17.27 -6.22
C PHE A 249 11.77 -16.64 -5.07
N ARG A 250 11.83 -17.28 -3.91
CA ARG A 250 12.65 -16.83 -2.77
C ARG A 250 14.15 -16.82 -3.09
N MET A 251 14.65 -17.88 -3.71
CA MET A 251 16.07 -17.99 -4.07
C MET A 251 16.52 -16.92 -5.08
N GLN A 252 15.64 -16.42 -5.95
CA GLN A 252 15.99 -15.35 -6.88
C GLN A 252 16.30 -14.02 -6.20
N ASP A 253 15.64 -13.72 -5.08
CA ASP A 253 15.92 -12.53 -4.28
C ASP A 253 17.21 -12.68 -3.43
N GLU A 254 17.50 -13.90 -2.96
CA GLU A 254 18.72 -14.18 -2.19
C GLU A 254 19.97 -14.17 -3.07
N LEU A 255 19.84 -14.39 -4.38
CA LEU A 255 20.95 -14.38 -5.36
C LEU A 255 21.36 -12.98 -5.85
N ILE A 256 20.66 -11.93 -5.42
CA ILE A 256 21.21 -10.57 -5.52
C ILE A 256 22.19 -10.44 -4.35
N PRO A 257 23.53 -10.57 -4.56
CA PRO A 257 24.46 -10.54 -3.44
C PRO A 257 24.30 -9.22 -2.71
N ALA A 258 24.18 -9.29 -1.39
CA ALA A 258 24.65 -8.21 -0.55
C ALA A 258 26.06 -7.89 -1.05
N LEU A 259 26.22 -6.78 -1.76
CA LEU A 259 27.54 -6.30 -2.13
C LEU A 259 28.34 -6.25 -0.85
N ASP A 260 29.33 -7.13 -0.75
CA ASP A 260 30.34 -7.14 0.29
C ASP A 260 30.92 -5.72 0.40
N VAL A 261 30.42 -4.96 1.34
CA VAL A 261 31.01 -3.67 1.73
C VAL A 261 32.10 -4.01 2.72
N THR A 262 33.15 -4.67 2.21
CA THR A 262 34.46 -4.68 2.81
C THR A 262 35.29 -3.61 2.10
N LEU A 263 35.28 -2.40 2.64
CA LEU A 263 36.36 -1.42 2.54
C LEU A 263 36.46 -0.66 3.85
#